data_9bde9d2c6badbeac6094ee65a0069ea4
#
_entry.id   9bde9d2c6badbeac6094ee65a0069ea4
#
_cell.length_a   1.000
_cell.length_b   1.000
_cell.length_c   1.000
_cell.angle_alpha   90.00
_cell.angle_beta   90.00
_cell.angle_gamma   90.00
#
_symmetry.space_group_name_H-M   'P 1'
#
loop_
_entity.id
_entity.type
_entity.pdbx_description
1 polymer ?
#
loop_
_entity_poly.entity_id
_entity_poly.type
_entity_poly.pdbx_seq_one_letter_code
_entity_poly.pdbx_strand_id
1 'polypeptide(L)'
;MLDWDGTVTERDTLDLVLQEFGDAEIYERVERELEAGTMTLNEVIAAEFATVTAPLEEAVAFVVEQTRVRPGFTELAYRHRPLVVSSGFHELIEPVLEREGVLDDVELRANRVEARPDGWRVQFRVSDTCETCGEPCKRADLPAGEVVYAGDGHSDYCAALAAGRVYATGSLARFLSERGIVARPLTDFHALASEL
;
A
#
# COMPACT_ATOMS: atom_id res chain seq x y z
N MET A 1 10.58 -6.82 2.30
CA MET A 1 9.23 -6.60 1.75
C MET A 1 8.74 -5.23 2.18
N LEU A 2 8.20 -4.46 1.26
CA LEU A 2 7.79 -3.07 1.48
C LEU A 2 6.31 -2.90 1.11
N ASP A 3 5.59 -2.10 1.85
CA ASP A 3 4.33 -1.51 1.40
C ASP A 3 4.61 -0.34 0.45
N TRP A 4 3.58 0.12 -0.30
CA TRP A 4 3.69 1.22 -1.25
C TRP A 4 3.14 2.52 -0.69
N ASP A 5 1.83 2.59 -0.45
CA ASP A 5 1.12 3.81 -0.07
C ASP A 5 1.48 4.24 1.36
N GLY A 6 1.88 5.53 1.54
CA GLY A 6 2.36 6.02 2.84
C GLY A 6 3.72 5.47 3.29
N THR A 7 4.25 4.45 2.60
CA THR A 7 5.51 3.77 2.91
C THR A 7 6.59 4.11 1.89
N VAL A 8 6.54 3.57 0.67
CA VAL A 8 7.43 3.97 -0.44
C VAL A 8 7.09 5.38 -0.88
N THR A 9 5.83 5.70 -0.97
CA THR A 9 5.36 7.07 -1.20
C THR A 9 5.21 7.84 0.11
N GLU A 10 5.35 9.17 0.06
CA GLU A 10 5.14 10.03 1.23
C GLU A 10 3.64 10.20 1.58
N ARG A 11 2.75 10.01 0.60
CA ARG A 11 1.29 10.09 0.73
C ARG A 11 0.67 8.85 0.12
N ASP A 12 -0.50 8.49 0.61
CA ASP A 12 -1.32 7.43 0.02
C ASP A 12 -1.81 7.84 -1.38
N THR A 13 -1.51 7.02 -2.41
CA THR A 13 -1.88 7.31 -3.80
C THR A 13 -3.34 6.97 -4.09
N LEU A 14 -3.96 6.05 -3.34
CA LEU A 14 -5.39 5.79 -3.43
C LEU A 14 -6.18 6.98 -2.87
N ASP A 15 -5.75 7.52 -1.72
CA ASP A 15 -6.33 8.73 -1.13
C ASP A 15 -6.24 9.93 -2.08
N LEU A 16 -5.13 10.09 -2.80
CA LEU A 16 -4.98 11.15 -3.80
C LEU A 16 -6.07 11.05 -4.88
N VAL A 17 -6.30 9.85 -5.41
CA VAL A 17 -7.33 9.61 -6.43
C VAL A 17 -8.74 9.84 -5.87
N LEU A 18 -9.00 9.35 -4.65
CA LEU A 18 -10.32 9.48 -4.03
C LEU A 18 -10.65 10.94 -3.67
N GLN A 19 -9.66 11.72 -3.23
CA GLN A 19 -9.83 13.16 -2.94
C GLN A 19 -10.12 13.99 -4.18
N GLU A 20 -9.57 13.62 -5.34
CA GLU A 20 -9.75 14.37 -6.58
C GLU A 20 -10.97 13.88 -7.38
N PHE A 21 -11.21 12.57 -7.44
CA PHE A 21 -12.16 11.94 -8.36
C PHE A 21 -13.25 11.11 -7.67
N GLY A 22 -13.16 10.87 -6.37
CA GLY A 22 -14.08 10.04 -5.60
C GLY A 22 -15.23 10.81 -4.97
N ASP A 23 -16.09 10.10 -4.25
CA ASP A 23 -17.19 10.65 -3.47
C ASP A 23 -16.81 10.73 -1.98
N ALA A 24 -16.69 11.95 -1.46
CA ALA A 24 -16.25 12.20 -0.09
C ALA A 24 -17.22 11.63 0.98
N GLU A 25 -18.53 11.58 0.71
CA GLU A 25 -19.51 11.04 1.67
C GLU A 25 -19.39 9.53 1.77
N ILE A 26 -19.14 8.86 0.64
CA ILE A 26 -18.89 7.42 0.61
C ILE A 26 -17.58 7.12 1.32
N TYR A 27 -16.48 7.83 1.00
CA TYR A 27 -15.17 7.69 1.63
C TYR A 27 -15.30 7.77 3.16
N GLU A 28 -15.82 8.87 3.70
CA GLU A 28 -15.98 9.04 5.17
C GLU A 28 -16.84 7.96 5.82
N ARG A 29 -17.83 7.45 5.11
CA ARG A 29 -18.71 6.41 5.64
C ARG A 29 -17.97 5.08 5.75
N VAL A 30 -17.33 4.63 4.65
CA VAL A 30 -16.72 3.30 4.59
C VAL A 30 -15.45 3.22 5.44
N GLU A 31 -14.71 4.32 5.60
CA GLU A 31 -13.58 4.41 6.53
C GLU A 31 -14.04 4.20 7.99
N ARG A 32 -15.16 4.81 8.39
CA ARG A 32 -15.74 4.54 9.72
C ARG A 32 -16.18 3.09 9.90
N GLU A 33 -16.68 2.45 8.84
CA GLU A 33 -17.08 1.04 8.87
C GLU A 33 -15.86 0.11 8.96
N LEU A 34 -14.73 0.48 8.33
CA LEU A 34 -13.44 -0.21 8.50
C LEU A 34 -12.94 -0.11 9.94
N GLU A 35 -12.91 1.10 10.50
CA GLU A 35 -12.51 1.33 11.89
C GLU A 35 -13.38 0.58 12.90
N ALA A 36 -14.68 0.47 12.62
CA ALA A 36 -15.63 -0.29 13.44
C ALA A 36 -15.52 -1.82 13.24
N GLY A 37 -14.75 -2.30 12.24
CA GLY A 37 -14.62 -3.72 11.89
C GLY A 37 -15.89 -4.32 11.28
N THR A 38 -16.75 -3.49 10.67
CA THR A 38 -18.00 -3.91 10.00
C THR A 38 -17.83 -4.09 8.49
N MET A 39 -16.75 -3.56 7.92
CA MET A 39 -16.30 -3.82 6.56
C MET A 39 -14.84 -4.27 6.57
N THR A 40 -14.48 -5.15 5.64
CA THR A 40 -13.09 -5.52 5.34
C THR A 40 -12.43 -4.43 4.50
N LEU A 41 -11.10 -4.37 4.51
CA LEU A 41 -10.35 -3.43 3.68
C LEU A 41 -10.69 -3.58 2.18
N ASN A 42 -10.86 -4.81 1.68
CA ASN A 42 -11.22 -5.04 0.29
C ASN A 42 -12.62 -4.50 -0.06
N GLU A 43 -13.58 -4.62 0.85
CA GLU A 43 -14.92 -4.06 0.67
C GLU A 43 -14.90 -2.54 0.66
N VAL A 44 -14.09 -1.92 1.51
CA VAL A 44 -13.89 -0.48 1.55
C VAL A 44 -13.31 0.01 0.23
N ILE A 45 -12.16 -0.51 -0.20
CA ILE A 45 -11.52 -0.13 -1.47
C ILE A 45 -12.48 -0.32 -2.66
N ALA A 46 -13.24 -1.42 -2.70
CA ALA A 46 -14.21 -1.65 -3.77
C ALA A 46 -15.34 -0.60 -3.78
N ALA A 47 -15.84 -0.21 -2.60
CA ALA A 47 -16.91 0.79 -2.48
C ALA A 47 -16.43 2.19 -2.87
N GLU A 48 -15.24 2.58 -2.45
CA GLU A 48 -14.63 3.87 -2.77
C GLU A 48 -14.38 4.02 -4.26
N PHE A 49 -13.68 3.06 -4.87
CA PHE A 49 -13.34 3.14 -6.29
C PHE A 49 -14.54 2.92 -7.22
N ALA A 50 -15.64 2.35 -6.74
CA ALA A 50 -16.90 2.35 -7.49
C ALA A 50 -17.47 3.77 -7.69
N THR A 51 -17.02 4.78 -6.95
CA THR A 51 -17.43 6.18 -7.11
C THR A 51 -16.59 6.93 -8.15
N VAL A 52 -15.38 6.44 -8.46
CA VAL A 52 -14.47 7.07 -9.41
C VAL A 52 -14.92 6.79 -10.83
N THR A 53 -15.21 7.84 -11.60
CA THR A 53 -15.66 7.75 -13.01
C THR A 53 -14.69 8.39 -13.99
N ALA A 54 -13.59 8.96 -13.47
CA ALA A 54 -12.53 9.56 -14.28
C ALA A 54 -11.88 8.53 -15.22
N PRO A 55 -11.44 8.93 -16.42
CA PRO A 55 -10.61 8.10 -17.28
C PRO A 55 -9.30 7.68 -16.56
N LEU A 56 -8.84 6.46 -16.81
CA LEU A 56 -7.62 5.94 -16.16
C LEU A 56 -6.41 6.83 -16.44
N GLU A 57 -6.26 7.30 -17.69
CA GLU A 57 -5.14 8.13 -18.09
C GLU A 57 -5.08 9.45 -17.30
N GLU A 58 -6.24 10.02 -16.96
CA GLU A 58 -6.33 11.26 -16.19
C GLU A 58 -5.88 11.02 -14.74
N ALA A 59 -6.37 9.97 -14.12
CA ALA A 59 -5.97 9.59 -12.77
C ALA A 59 -4.49 9.19 -12.69
N VAL A 60 -3.96 8.45 -13.67
CA VAL A 60 -2.54 8.12 -13.77
C VAL A 60 -1.68 9.37 -13.88
N ALA A 61 -2.02 10.31 -14.79
CA ALA A 61 -1.28 11.56 -14.94
C ALA A 61 -1.26 12.36 -13.63
N PHE A 62 -2.41 12.45 -12.95
CA PHE A 62 -2.55 13.12 -11.67
C PHE A 62 -1.68 12.44 -10.59
N VAL A 63 -1.75 11.12 -10.43
CA VAL A 63 -0.95 10.38 -9.45
C VAL A 63 0.55 10.54 -9.72
N VAL A 64 0.99 10.41 -10.97
CA VAL A 64 2.40 10.59 -11.36
C VAL A 64 2.89 12.00 -11.02
N GLU A 65 2.08 13.04 -11.22
CA GLU A 65 2.44 14.43 -10.88
C GLU A 65 2.50 14.67 -9.36
N GLN A 66 1.53 14.14 -8.61
CA GLN A 66 1.36 14.44 -7.19
C GLN A 66 2.20 13.56 -6.26
N THR A 67 2.60 12.36 -6.72
CA THR A 67 3.30 11.39 -5.87
C THR A 67 4.77 11.77 -5.71
N ARG A 68 5.22 11.76 -4.45
CA ARG A 68 6.63 11.83 -4.07
C ARG A 68 7.06 10.51 -3.47
N VAL A 69 8.14 9.96 -4.02
CA VAL A 69 8.77 8.75 -3.49
C VAL A 69 9.72 9.14 -2.35
N ARG A 70 9.66 8.38 -1.27
CA ARG A 70 10.48 8.61 -0.08
C ARG A 70 11.97 8.48 -0.40
N PRO A 71 12.83 9.39 0.12
CA PRO A 71 14.27 9.40 -0.18
C PRO A 71 14.93 8.05 0.10
N GLY A 72 15.87 7.66 -0.76
CA GLY A 72 16.64 6.42 -0.66
C GLY A 72 15.96 5.19 -1.26
N PHE A 73 14.68 5.26 -1.64
CA PHE A 73 13.98 4.11 -2.23
C PHE A 73 14.60 3.67 -3.56
N THR A 74 14.89 4.61 -4.46
CA THR A 74 15.51 4.31 -5.77
C THR A 74 16.84 3.57 -5.60
N GLU A 75 17.69 4.00 -4.65
CA GLU A 75 18.96 3.34 -4.34
C GLU A 75 18.73 1.93 -3.77
N LEU A 76 17.76 1.79 -2.86
CA LEU A 76 17.39 0.49 -2.30
C LEU A 76 16.87 -0.45 -3.38
N ALA A 77 16.04 0.01 -4.30
CA ALA A 77 15.51 -0.78 -5.42
C ALA A 77 16.65 -1.34 -6.29
N TYR A 78 17.55 -0.50 -6.75
CA TYR A 78 18.71 -0.93 -7.56
C TYR A 78 19.61 -1.96 -6.86
N ARG A 79 19.79 -1.83 -5.54
CA ARG A 79 20.72 -2.71 -4.81
C ARG A 79 20.09 -4.03 -4.39
N HIS A 80 18.83 -4.01 -3.98
CA HIS A 80 18.22 -5.13 -3.25
C HIS A 80 17.00 -5.73 -3.93
N ARG A 81 16.47 -5.11 -5.00
CA ARG A 81 15.30 -5.60 -5.75
C ARG A 81 14.15 -6.02 -4.82
N PRO A 82 13.63 -5.10 -4.00
CA PRO A 82 12.66 -5.44 -2.97
C PRO A 82 11.36 -5.99 -3.55
N LEU A 83 10.69 -6.84 -2.77
CA LEU A 83 9.28 -7.16 -3.00
C LEU A 83 8.42 -6.00 -2.45
N VAL A 84 7.69 -5.33 -3.32
CA VAL A 84 6.68 -4.31 -2.99
C VAL A 84 5.30 -4.95 -3.05
N VAL A 85 4.56 -4.90 -1.94
CA VAL A 85 3.21 -5.47 -1.83
C VAL A 85 2.23 -4.39 -1.39
N SER A 86 1.29 -4.05 -2.27
CA SER A 86 0.34 -2.97 -2.06
C SER A 86 -1.11 -3.45 -2.14
N SER A 87 -1.99 -2.79 -1.41
CA SER A 87 -3.44 -2.85 -1.60
C SER A 87 -3.93 -1.94 -2.73
N GLY A 88 -3.04 -1.09 -3.27
CA GLY A 88 -3.29 -0.25 -4.44
C GLY A 88 -3.27 -1.02 -5.76
N PHE A 89 -3.14 -0.28 -6.87
CA PHE A 89 -3.32 -0.83 -8.21
C PHE A 89 -2.05 -0.73 -9.04
N HIS A 90 -1.74 -1.79 -9.79
CA HIS A 90 -0.65 -1.81 -10.76
C HIS A 90 -0.70 -0.60 -11.69
N GLU A 91 -1.91 -0.24 -12.15
CA GLU A 91 -2.17 0.84 -13.09
C GLU A 91 -1.78 2.23 -12.57
N LEU A 92 -1.71 2.40 -11.24
CA LEU A 92 -1.27 3.65 -10.60
C LEU A 92 0.19 3.59 -10.12
N ILE A 93 0.66 2.41 -9.72
CA ILE A 93 2.00 2.21 -9.12
C ILE A 93 3.08 2.14 -10.20
N GLU A 94 2.87 1.33 -11.26
CA GLU A 94 3.87 1.10 -12.32
C GLU A 94 4.31 2.40 -13.00
N PRO A 95 3.42 3.37 -13.36
CA PRO A 95 3.83 4.63 -13.94
C PRO A 95 4.72 5.50 -13.02
N VAL A 96 4.53 5.41 -11.70
CA VAL A 96 5.40 6.10 -10.75
C VAL A 96 6.76 5.43 -10.68
N LEU A 97 6.81 4.09 -10.63
CA LEU A 97 8.08 3.32 -10.67
C LEU A 97 8.84 3.56 -11.98
N GLU A 98 8.13 3.68 -13.12
CA GLU A 98 8.72 4.02 -14.41
C GLU A 98 9.32 5.43 -14.40
N ARG A 99 8.61 6.43 -13.87
CA ARG A 99 9.12 7.80 -13.69
C ARG A 99 10.39 7.83 -12.85
N GLU A 100 10.46 7.02 -11.79
CA GLU A 100 11.64 6.90 -10.92
C GLU A 100 12.77 6.04 -11.55
N GLY A 101 12.50 5.36 -12.69
CA GLY A 101 13.46 4.53 -13.39
C GLY A 101 13.77 3.19 -12.72
N VAL A 102 12.87 2.69 -11.86
CA VAL A 102 13.10 1.47 -11.04
C VAL A 102 12.04 0.39 -11.25
N LEU A 103 11.20 0.49 -12.29
CA LEU A 103 10.14 -0.49 -12.55
C LEU A 103 10.69 -1.93 -12.65
N ASP A 104 11.83 -2.10 -13.33
CA ASP A 104 12.47 -3.41 -13.50
C ASP A 104 13.30 -3.87 -12.28
N ASP A 105 13.47 -3.01 -11.29
CA ASP A 105 14.28 -3.26 -10.10
C ASP A 105 13.44 -3.55 -8.84
N VAL A 106 12.14 -3.77 -9.00
CA VAL A 106 11.24 -4.21 -7.93
C VAL A 106 10.40 -5.39 -8.39
N GLU A 107 10.05 -6.28 -7.46
CA GLU A 107 8.96 -7.23 -7.66
C GLU A 107 7.69 -6.59 -7.11
N LEU A 108 6.73 -6.24 -7.96
CA LEU A 108 5.47 -5.60 -7.56
C LEU A 108 4.35 -6.62 -7.48
N ARG A 109 3.65 -6.64 -6.35
CA ARG A 109 2.38 -7.36 -6.15
C ARG A 109 1.34 -6.37 -5.66
N ALA A 110 0.38 -6.07 -6.52
CA ALA A 110 -0.71 -5.14 -6.25
C ALA A 110 -2.04 -5.67 -6.82
N ASN A 111 -3.13 -5.05 -6.46
CA ASN A 111 -4.41 -5.29 -7.11
C ASN A 111 -4.40 -4.70 -8.53
N ARG A 112 -5.48 -4.90 -9.27
CA ARG A 112 -5.70 -4.26 -10.57
C ARG A 112 -7.03 -3.53 -10.57
N VAL A 113 -7.16 -2.55 -11.44
CA VAL A 113 -8.40 -1.81 -11.60
C VAL A 113 -8.80 -1.73 -13.06
N GLU A 114 -10.09 -1.91 -13.32
CA GLU A 114 -10.72 -1.63 -14.60
C GLU A 114 -11.51 -0.32 -14.48
N ALA A 115 -11.01 0.74 -15.10
CA ALA A 115 -11.69 2.02 -15.14
C ALA A 115 -12.90 1.95 -16.07
N ARG A 116 -14.10 2.24 -15.55
CA ARG A 116 -15.35 2.28 -16.29
C ARG A 116 -16.06 3.60 -16.06
N PRO A 117 -16.85 4.09 -17.04
CA PRO A 117 -17.60 5.34 -16.90
C PRO A 117 -18.66 5.32 -15.79
N ASP A 118 -19.08 4.14 -15.35
CA ASP A 118 -20.06 3.91 -14.28
C ASP A 118 -19.41 3.57 -12.92
N GLY A 119 -18.12 3.81 -12.80
CA GLY A 119 -17.30 3.55 -11.61
C GLY A 119 -16.26 2.45 -11.83
N TRP A 120 -15.11 2.61 -11.22
CA TRP A 120 -14.01 1.67 -11.36
C TRP A 120 -14.32 0.33 -10.68
N ARG A 121 -13.76 -0.77 -11.23
CA ARG A 121 -13.95 -2.13 -10.71
C ARG A 121 -12.60 -2.70 -10.30
N VAL A 122 -12.47 -3.02 -9.02
CA VAL A 122 -11.23 -3.56 -8.45
C VAL A 122 -11.17 -5.08 -8.63
N GLN A 123 -10.01 -5.55 -9.06
CA GLN A 123 -9.67 -6.97 -9.14
C GLN A 123 -8.64 -7.27 -8.07
N PHE A 124 -9.09 -7.84 -6.96
CA PHE A 124 -8.22 -8.19 -5.84
C PHE A 124 -7.34 -9.38 -6.18
N ARG A 125 -6.03 -9.27 -5.92
CA ARG A 125 -5.05 -10.32 -6.18
C ARG A 125 -5.11 -11.46 -5.17
N VAL A 126 -5.56 -11.19 -3.93
CA VAL A 126 -5.74 -12.17 -2.86
C VAL A 126 -7.19 -12.20 -2.46
N SER A 127 -7.80 -13.38 -2.51
CA SER A 127 -9.16 -13.65 -2.08
C SER A 127 -9.21 -14.58 -0.87
N ASP A 128 -8.13 -15.33 -0.61
CA ASP A 128 -8.09 -16.31 0.46
C ASP A 128 -7.98 -15.61 1.83
N THR A 129 -8.80 -16.04 2.74
CA THR A 129 -8.84 -15.52 4.10
C THR A 129 -7.61 -15.98 4.89
N CYS A 130 -6.90 -15.04 5.48
CA CYS A 130 -5.79 -15.32 6.38
C CYS A 130 -6.29 -15.91 7.70
N GLU A 131 -5.74 -17.05 8.12
CA GLU A 131 -6.11 -17.69 9.39
C GLU A 131 -5.81 -16.84 10.63
N THR A 132 -4.92 -15.85 10.51
CA THR A 132 -4.51 -15.00 11.65
C THR A 132 -5.40 -13.77 11.84
N CYS A 133 -5.75 -13.07 10.76
CA CYS A 133 -6.55 -11.83 10.85
C CYS A 133 -8.00 -11.99 10.37
N GLY A 134 -8.34 -13.10 9.73
CA GLY A 134 -9.69 -13.33 9.22
C GLY A 134 -10.01 -12.65 7.89
N GLU A 135 -9.03 -11.99 7.27
CA GLU A 135 -9.20 -11.25 6.01
C GLU A 135 -8.08 -11.59 5.00
N PRO A 136 -8.28 -11.37 3.70
CA PRO A 136 -7.19 -11.37 2.73
C PRO A 136 -6.15 -10.29 3.12
N CYS A 137 -4.89 -10.64 3.25
CA CYS A 137 -3.88 -9.69 3.71
C CYS A 137 -2.48 -9.96 3.14
N LYS A 138 -1.56 -9.02 3.32
CA LYS A 138 -0.17 -9.06 2.85
C LYS A 138 0.69 -10.15 3.51
N ARG A 139 0.22 -10.78 4.60
CA ARG A 139 0.96 -11.86 5.27
C ARG A 139 1.23 -13.05 4.35
N ALA A 140 0.32 -13.33 3.41
CA ALA A 140 0.48 -14.41 2.43
C ALA A 140 1.68 -14.22 1.48
N ASP A 141 2.17 -12.98 1.36
CA ASP A 141 3.29 -12.62 0.49
C ASP A 141 4.65 -12.65 1.18
N LEU A 142 4.69 -12.84 2.49
CA LEU A 142 5.96 -12.86 3.21
C LEU A 142 6.86 -14.01 2.69
N PRO A 143 8.07 -13.67 2.22
CA PRO A 143 9.04 -14.70 1.84
C PRO A 143 9.39 -15.61 3.02
N ALA A 144 9.85 -16.82 2.73
CA ALA A 144 10.38 -17.72 3.76
C ALA A 144 11.67 -17.15 4.37
N GLY A 145 11.84 -17.29 5.67
CA GLY A 145 13.01 -16.85 6.41
C GLY A 145 12.81 -15.55 7.18
N GLU A 146 13.91 -14.90 7.54
CA GLU A 146 13.87 -13.63 8.24
C GLU A 146 13.57 -12.48 7.26
N VAL A 147 12.44 -11.82 7.46
CA VAL A 147 11.97 -10.73 6.60
C VAL A 147 12.14 -9.40 7.29
N VAL A 148 12.72 -8.43 6.57
CA VAL A 148 12.62 -7.00 6.90
C VAL A 148 11.37 -6.47 6.23
N TYR A 149 10.46 -5.93 7.02
CA TYR A 149 9.18 -5.35 6.58
C TYR A 149 9.15 -3.86 6.80
N ALA A 150 8.66 -3.08 5.84
CA ALA A 150 8.35 -1.67 6.03
C ALA A 150 6.91 -1.39 5.65
N GLY A 151 6.19 -0.62 6.49
CA GLY A 151 4.78 -0.31 6.30
C GLY A 151 4.32 0.88 7.15
N ASP A 152 3.08 1.32 6.94
CA ASP A 152 2.51 2.49 7.63
C ASP A 152 1.09 2.28 8.14
N GLY A 153 0.28 1.41 7.52
CA GLY A 153 -1.17 1.39 7.65
C GLY A 153 -1.80 0.08 8.13
N HIS A 154 -3.13 0.05 8.06
CA HIS A 154 -3.97 -1.07 8.47
C HIS A 154 -3.64 -2.36 7.69
N SER A 155 -3.41 -2.25 6.39
CA SER A 155 -3.09 -3.39 5.51
C SER A 155 -1.82 -4.14 5.91
N ASP A 156 -0.94 -3.51 6.73
CA ASP A 156 0.36 -4.03 7.12
C ASP A 156 0.34 -4.78 8.45
N TYR A 157 -0.68 -4.58 9.29
CA TYR A 157 -0.72 -5.07 10.66
C TYR A 157 -0.39 -6.55 10.76
N CYS A 158 -1.08 -7.38 9.98
CA CYS A 158 -0.92 -8.83 10.04
C CYS A 158 0.44 -9.29 9.50
N ALA A 159 0.97 -8.68 8.45
CA ALA A 159 2.27 -8.98 7.88
C ALA A 159 3.41 -8.55 8.81
N ALA A 160 3.33 -7.36 9.40
CA ALA A 160 4.31 -6.83 10.34
C ALA A 160 4.46 -7.70 11.59
N LEU A 161 3.36 -8.27 12.11
CA LEU A 161 3.40 -9.22 13.24
C LEU A 161 4.15 -10.52 12.94
N ALA A 162 4.34 -10.87 11.68
CA ALA A 162 5.03 -12.08 11.26
C ALA A 162 6.47 -11.83 10.75
N ALA A 163 6.84 -10.57 10.57
CA ALA A 163 8.17 -10.19 10.09
C ALA A 163 9.23 -10.25 11.21
N GLY A 164 10.48 -10.50 10.83
CA GLY A 164 11.61 -10.55 11.77
C GLY A 164 12.05 -9.18 12.26
N ARG A 165 12.09 -8.18 11.35
CA ARG A 165 12.38 -6.77 11.65
C ARG A 165 11.38 -5.87 10.96
N VAL A 166 10.88 -4.86 11.67
CA VAL A 166 9.87 -3.96 11.15
C VAL A 166 10.35 -2.51 11.20
N TYR A 167 10.19 -1.81 10.08
CA TYR A 167 10.26 -0.37 9.97
C TYR A 167 8.84 0.16 9.82
N ALA A 168 8.43 1.07 10.68
CA ALA A 168 7.05 1.52 10.71
C ALA A 168 6.91 3.04 10.80
N THR A 169 5.87 3.54 10.19
CA THR A 169 5.38 4.91 10.36
C THR A 169 3.85 4.88 10.56
N GLY A 170 3.19 6.02 10.60
CA GLY A 170 1.73 6.11 10.60
C GLY A 170 1.01 5.30 11.68
N SER A 171 -0.09 4.67 11.30
CA SER A 171 -0.93 3.88 12.21
C SER A 171 -0.28 2.54 12.57
N LEU A 172 0.56 1.96 11.69
CA LEU A 172 1.29 0.74 11.99
C LEU A 172 2.25 0.93 13.17
N ALA A 173 2.99 2.06 13.23
CA ALA A 173 3.90 2.34 14.34
C ALA A 173 3.16 2.39 15.68
N ARG A 174 2.00 3.03 15.72
CA ARG A 174 1.12 3.09 16.90
C ARG A 174 0.60 1.70 17.28
N PHE A 175 0.06 0.95 16.31
CA PHE A 175 -0.45 -0.41 16.49
C PHE A 175 0.58 -1.37 17.12
N LEU A 176 1.83 -1.32 16.66
CA LEU A 176 2.93 -2.14 17.19
C LEU A 176 3.34 -1.68 18.60
N SER A 177 3.44 -0.37 18.82
CA SER A 177 3.78 0.21 20.13
C SER A 177 2.78 -0.19 21.22
N GLU A 178 1.48 -0.14 20.94
CA GLU A 178 0.41 -0.54 21.86
C GLU A 178 0.49 -2.03 22.27
N ARG A 179 1.14 -2.86 21.44
CA ARG A 179 1.39 -4.28 21.68
C ARG A 179 2.78 -4.60 22.26
N GLY A 180 3.55 -3.55 22.56
CA GLY A 180 4.91 -3.70 23.10
C GLY A 180 5.90 -4.29 22.08
N ILE A 181 5.58 -4.21 20.77
CA ILE A 181 6.44 -4.69 19.70
C ILE A 181 7.35 -3.56 19.26
N VAL A 182 8.66 -3.84 19.26
CA VAL A 182 9.67 -2.86 18.86
C VAL A 182 9.73 -2.77 17.35
N ALA A 183 9.39 -1.61 16.81
CA ALA A 183 9.61 -1.27 15.40
C ALA A 183 10.59 -0.10 15.30
N ARG A 184 11.33 -0.05 14.21
CA ARG A 184 12.22 1.09 13.88
C ARG A 184 11.39 2.16 13.15
N PRO A 185 11.66 3.45 13.39
CA PRO A 185 10.96 4.49 12.65
C PRO A 185 11.39 4.48 11.18
N LEU A 186 10.39 4.54 10.28
CA LEU A 186 10.64 4.72 8.85
C LEU A 186 10.62 6.22 8.53
N THR A 187 11.79 6.83 8.42
CA THR A 187 11.95 8.22 7.99
C THR A 187 12.33 8.33 6.52
N ASP A 188 13.24 7.47 6.10
CA ASP A 188 13.72 7.32 4.73
C ASP A 188 14.26 5.89 4.52
N PHE A 189 14.64 5.58 3.28
CA PHE A 189 15.16 4.26 2.93
C PHE A 189 16.70 4.16 2.99
N HIS A 190 17.43 5.25 3.24
CA HIS A 190 18.89 5.19 3.36
C HIS A 190 19.34 4.38 4.58
N ALA A 191 18.66 4.58 5.72
CA ALA A 191 18.94 3.82 6.93
C ALA A 191 18.64 2.32 6.71
N LEU A 192 17.50 1.99 6.10
CA LEU A 192 17.11 0.61 5.80
C LEU A 192 18.10 -0.05 4.82
N ALA A 193 18.50 0.64 3.74
CA ALA A 193 19.44 0.11 2.74
C ALA A 193 20.83 -0.15 3.32
N SER A 194 21.24 0.56 4.36
CA SER A 194 22.54 0.36 5.02
C SER A 194 22.58 -0.86 5.94
N GLU A 195 21.43 -1.43 6.28
CA GLU A 195 21.29 -2.54 7.23
C GLU A 195 20.95 -3.89 6.55
N LEU A 196 20.72 -3.88 5.23
CA LEU A 196 20.49 -5.06 4.37
C LEU A 196 21.80 -5.54 3.75
#